data_75a4095f06b934da111f5ead93c7e9ef
#
_entry.id   75a4095f06b934da111f5ead93c7e9ef
#
_cell.length_a   1.000
_cell.length_b   1.000
_cell.length_c   1.000
_cell.angle_alpha   90.00
_cell.angle_beta   90.00
_cell.angle_gamma   90.00
#
_symmetry.space_group_name_H-M   'P 1'
#
loop_
_entity.id
_entity.type
_entity.pdbx_description
1 polymer ?
#
loop_
_entity_poly.entity_id
_entity_poly.type
_entity_poly.pdbx_seq_one_letter_code
_entity_poly.pdbx_strand_id
1 'polypeptide(L)'
;MAVFYLIRHGEPDYTYGDNHDFIGHGHDLAPLKEDKITNVIRVAKDIRLKNAQIIISSPYTRALQTASIISKETGLDIMVEPDIMEWQPDLTYQYKNFDEFMRYYDDYIENNGIYPLNETRNWETKEHLKNRVMSVVNKYKEKYDKIIMVGHGMAFNSICNCGKLEPAGMFEVKY
;
A
#
# COMPACT_ATOMS: atom_id res chain seq x y z
N MET A 1 0.06 19.90 -12.66
CA MET A 1 -0.65 18.59 -12.56
C MET A 1 0.41 17.53 -12.49
N ALA A 2 0.54 16.86 -11.36
CA ALA A 2 1.55 15.85 -11.13
C ALA A 2 1.07 14.46 -11.59
N VAL A 3 1.98 13.64 -12.12
CA VAL A 3 1.74 12.26 -12.52
C VAL A 3 2.21 11.33 -11.39
N PHE A 4 1.33 10.48 -10.91
CA PHE A 4 1.65 9.45 -9.93
C PHE A 4 1.62 8.08 -10.59
N TYR A 5 2.70 7.32 -10.44
CA TYR A 5 2.76 5.90 -10.76
C TYR A 5 2.53 5.13 -9.47
N LEU A 6 1.29 4.67 -9.28
CA LEU A 6 0.89 3.84 -8.14
C LEU A 6 1.33 2.42 -8.39
N ILE A 7 2.25 1.91 -7.60
CA ILE A 7 2.79 0.54 -7.75
C ILE A 7 2.40 -0.25 -6.51
N ARG A 8 1.58 -1.29 -6.68
CA ARG A 8 1.32 -2.23 -5.61
C ARG A 8 2.60 -3.00 -5.28
N HIS A 9 2.90 -3.19 -4.00
CA HIS A 9 4.02 -4.02 -3.56
C HIS A 9 4.06 -5.39 -4.27
N GLY A 10 5.24 -5.99 -4.37
CA GLY A 10 5.42 -7.36 -4.87
C GLY A 10 4.72 -8.40 -4.00
N GLU A 11 4.73 -9.67 -4.44
CA GLU A 11 4.10 -10.78 -3.72
C GLU A 11 4.70 -10.95 -2.32
N PRO A 12 3.91 -10.84 -1.21
CA PRO A 12 4.42 -11.00 0.14
C PRO A 12 4.56 -12.47 0.52
N ASP A 13 5.53 -12.75 1.39
CA ASP A 13 5.70 -14.05 2.05
C ASP A 13 5.30 -13.96 3.53
N TYR A 14 4.15 -14.48 3.88
CA TYR A 14 3.65 -14.50 5.26
C TYR A 14 4.13 -15.70 6.07
N THR A 15 4.85 -16.66 5.45
CA THR A 15 5.24 -17.94 6.06
C THR A 15 5.94 -17.77 7.41
N TYR A 16 6.82 -16.77 7.52
CA TYR A 16 7.54 -16.53 8.78
C TYR A 16 6.60 -16.06 9.88
N GLY A 17 5.74 -15.08 9.60
CA GLY A 17 4.78 -14.53 10.56
C GLY A 17 3.76 -15.58 11.01
N ASP A 18 3.25 -16.37 10.06
CA ASP A 18 2.28 -17.44 10.33
C ASP A 18 2.89 -18.54 11.23
N ASN A 19 4.16 -18.92 11.01
CA ASN A 19 4.86 -19.92 11.82
C ASN A 19 5.28 -19.42 13.21
N HIS A 20 5.19 -18.11 13.48
CA HIS A 20 5.58 -17.50 14.76
C HIS A 20 4.42 -16.78 15.45
N ASP A 21 3.19 -17.05 15.04
CA ASP A 21 1.96 -16.49 15.60
C ASP A 21 2.00 -14.95 15.72
N PHE A 22 2.52 -14.27 14.69
CA PHE A 22 2.54 -12.82 14.65
C PHE A 22 1.12 -12.25 14.67
N ILE A 23 0.92 -11.19 15.43
CA ILE A 23 -0.37 -10.50 15.54
C ILE A 23 -0.27 -9.06 15.01
N GLY A 24 -1.39 -8.49 14.61
CA GLY A 24 -1.50 -7.10 14.19
C GLY A 24 -0.43 -6.72 13.17
N HIS A 25 0.34 -5.68 13.45
CA HIS A 25 1.43 -5.22 12.60
C HIS A 25 2.59 -6.22 12.42
N GLY A 26 2.63 -7.30 13.18
CA GLY A 26 3.59 -8.38 12.91
C GLY A 26 3.43 -8.96 11.50
N HIS A 27 2.20 -9.02 10.96
CA HIS A 27 1.95 -9.43 9.58
C HIS A 27 2.52 -8.45 8.54
N ASP A 28 2.71 -7.19 8.90
CA ASP A 28 3.25 -6.17 7.98
C ASP A 28 4.76 -6.25 7.82
N LEU A 29 5.43 -7.06 8.66
CA LEU A 29 6.85 -7.41 8.54
C LEU A 29 7.12 -8.44 7.44
N ALA A 30 6.10 -9.01 6.83
CA ALA A 30 6.22 -9.98 5.75
C ALA A 30 7.10 -9.45 4.60
N PRO A 31 8.21 -10.14 4.25
CA PRO A 31 9.06 -9.79 3.11
C PRO A 31 8.40 -10.18 1.79
N LEU A 32 9.07 -9.89 0.68
CA LEU A 32 8.68 -10.39 -0.64
C LEU A 32 9.09 -11.86 -0.80
N LYS A 33 8.27 -12.63 -1.54
CA LYS A 33 8.66 -13.96 -2.00
C LYS A 33 9.84 -13.86 -2.94
N GLU A 34 10.91 -14.61 -2.67
CA GLU A 34 12.17 -14.55 -3.43
C GLU A 34 11.95 -14.90 -4.92
N ASP A 35 11.17 -15.94 -5.20
CA ASP A 35 10.86 -16.39 -6.56
C ASP A 35 10.00 -15.39 -7.36
N LYS A 36 9.40 -14.38 -6.70
CA LYS A 36 8.55 -13.34 -7.32
C LYS A 36 9.24 -11.97 -7.44
N ILE A 37 10.45 -11.81 -6.94
CA ILE A 37 11.21 -10.54 -7.02
C ILE A 37 11.40 -10.09 -8.48
N THR A 38 11.51 -11.01 -9.42
CA THR A 38 11.64 -10.71 -10.85
C THR A 38 10.49 -9.88 -11.40
N ASN A 39 9.27 -10.00 -10.84
CA ASN A 39 8.12 -9.17 -11.22
C ASN A 39 8.34 -7.70 -10.82
N VAL A 40 8.95 -7.46 -9.65
CA VAL A 40 9.28 -6.10 -9.19
C VAL A 40 10.41 -5.52 -10.05
N ILE A 41 11.43 -6.30 -10.38
CA ILE A 41 12.52 -5.85 -11.28
C ILE A 41 11.97 -5.46 -12.65
N ARG A 42 10.97 -6.20 -13.15
CA ARG A 42 10.34 -5.88 -14.44
C ARG A 42 9.61 -4.53 -14.38
N VAL A 43 8.83 -4.25 -13.35
CA VAL A 43 8.15 -2.94 -13.22
C VAL A 43 9.15 -1.81 -12.96
N ALA A 44 10.22 -2.05 -12.23
CA ALA A 44 11.27 -1.07 -11.97
C ALA A 44 11.95 -0.57 -13.29
N LYS A 45 11.97 -1.42 -14.34
CA LYS A 45 12.51 -1.10 -15.66
C LYS A 45 11.47 -0.50 -16.63
N ASP A 46 10.26 -0.26 -16.18
CA ASP A 46 9.23 0.32 -17.06
C ASP A 46 9.63 1.73 -17.51
N ILE A 47 9.57 1.95 -18.82
CA ILE A 47 9.99 3.23 -19.43
C ILE A 47 9.18 4.42 -18.92
N ARG A 48 7.97 4.20 -18.44
CA ARG A 48 7.11 5.24 -17.85
C ARG A 48 7.72 5.86 -16.59
N LEU A 49 8.51 5.09 -15.85
CA LEU A 49 9.20 5.56 -14.63
C LEU A 49 10.40 6.46 -14.93
N LYS A 50 10.83 6.53 -16.19
CA LYS A 50 11.92 7.44 -16.61
C LYS A 50 11.55 8.88 -16.29
N ASN A 51 12.48 9.59 -15.69
CA ASN A 51 12.34 10.97 -15.20
C ASN A 51 11.36 11.16 -14.03
N ALA A 52 11.00 10.10 -13.34
CA ALA A 52 10.42 10.25 -12.00
C ALA A 52 11.44 10.94 -11.08
N GLN A 53 10.95 11.65 -10.08
CA GLN A 53 11.78 12.56 -9.26
C GLN A 53 11.95 12.06 -7.83
N ILE A 54 11.06 11.18 -7.37
CA ILE A 54 11.03 10.66 -6.00
C ILE A 54 10.27 9.35 -5.94
N ILE A 55 10.61 8.49 -4.96
CA ILE A 55 9.82 7.34 -4.57
C ILE A 55 9.22 7.61 -3.20
N ILE A 56 7.91 7.45 -3.07
CA ILE A 56 7.19 7.48 -1.80
C ILE A 56 6.79 6.04 -1.49
N SER A 57 7.06 5.55 -0.29
CA SER A 57 6.76 4.18 0.09
C SER A 57 5.98 4.09 1.39
N SER A 58 5.03 3.15 1.44
CA SER A 58 4.49 2.65 2.71
C SER A 58 5.62 2.06 3.57
N PRO A 59 5.54 2.15 4.91
CA PRO A 59 6.53 1.57 5.82
C PRO A 59 6.52 0.04 5.90
N TYR A 60 5.52 -0.63 5.33
CA TYR A 60 5.44 -2.08 5.39
C TYR A 60 6.58 -2.75 4.63
N THR A 61 7.17 -3.82 5.18
CA THR A 61 8.38 -4.46 4.66
C THR A 61 8.26 -4.79 3.18
N ARG A 62 7.15 -5.39 2.75
CA ARG A 62 6.88 -5.71 1.33
C ARG A 62 6.89 -4.49 0.41
N ALA A 63 6.41 -3.34 0.90
CA ALA A 63 6.42 -2.09 0.13
C ALA A 63 7.82 -1.47 0.09
N LEU A 64 8.52 -1.43 1.23
CA LEU A 64 9.90 -0.93 1.30
C LEU A 64 10.87 -1.76 0.45
N GLN A 65 10.76 -3.09 0.46
CA GLN A 65 11.56 -3.94 -0.42
C GLN A 65 11.27 -3.67 -1.90
N THR A 66 9.99 -3.50 -2.26
CA THR A 66 9.59 -3.12 -3.62
C THR A 66 10.19 -1.76 -3.99
N ALA A 67 10.05 -0.76 -3.14
CA ALA A 67 10.62 0.58 -3.33
C ALA A 67 12.15 0.55 -3.44
N SER A 68 12.82 -0.29 -2.62
CA SER A 68 14.29 -0.46 -2.67
C SER A 68 14.78 -1.01 -4.01
N ILE A 69 14.06 -1.99 -4.57
CA ILE A 69 14.38 -2.54 -5.90
C ILE A 69 14.19 -1.46 -6.98
N ILE A 70 13.11 -0.69 -6.90
CA ILE A 70 12.85 0.42 -7.84
C ILE A 70 13.92 1.51 -7.67
N SER A 71 14.28 1.88 -6.44
CA SER A 71 15.34 2.85 -6.14
C SER A 71 16.68 2.44 -6.72
N LYS A 72 17.05 1.16 -6.59
CA LYS A 72 18.29 0.62 -7.17
C LYS A 72 18.33 0.75 -8.70
N GLU A 73 17.19 0.58 -9.37
CA GLU A 73 17.10 0.68 -10.83
C GLU A 73 17.04 2.13 -11.32
N THR A 74 16.36 3.01 -10.59
CA THR A 74 16.10 4.40 -10.99
C THR A 74 17.12 5.41 -10.44
N GLY A 75 17.84 5.06 -9.36
CA GLY A 75 18.72 5.97 -8.63
C GLY A 75 17.98 6.98 -7.75
N LEU A 76 16.67 6.82 -7.55
CA LEU A 76 15.86 7.78 -6.78
C LEU A 76 15.86 7.47 -5.28
N ASP A 77 15.79 8.53 -4.47
CA ASP A 77 15.60 8.42 -3.03
C ASP A 77 14.20 7.96 -2.66
N ILE A 78 14.09 7.29 -1.51
CA ILE A 78 12.83 6.81 -0.95
C ILE A 78 12.43 7.69 0.24
N MET A 79 11.21 8.22 0.19
CA MET A 79 10.55 8.85 1.33
C MET A 79 9.48 7.90 1.88
N VAL A 80 9.54 7.63 3.18
CA VAL A 80 8.59 6.74 3.85
C VAL A 80 7.45 7.57 4.42
N GLU A 81 6.22 7.22 4.04
CA GLU A 81 4.99 7.88 4.47
C GLU A 81 4.03 6.89 5.14
N PRO A 82 3.83 6.97 6.47
CA PRO A 82 2.89 6.10 7.18
C PRO A 82 1.45 6.20 6.66
N ASP A 83 1.05 7.37 6.20
CA ASP A 83 -0.31 7.64 5.72
C ASP A 83 -0.68 6.90 4.42
N ILE A 84 0.26 6.20 3.77
CA ILE A 84 -0.04 5.29 2.65
C ILE A 84 0.04 3.80 3.01
N MET A 85 0.00 3.46 4.31
CA MET A 85 -0.21 2.07 4.75
C MET A 85 -1.52 1.51 4.19
N GLU A 86 -1.63 0.17 4.16
CA GLU A 86 -2.87 -0.50 3.74
C GLU A 86 -4.01 -0.18 4.71
N TRP A 87 -5.23 -0.42 4.27
CA TRP A 87 -6.41 -0.37 5.13
C TRP A 87 -6.19 -1.16 6.43
N GLN A 88 -6.59 -0.56 7.55
CA GLN A 88 -6.40 -1.13 8.87
C GLN A 88 -7.63 -1.95 9.27
N PRO A 89 -7.52 -3.28 9.36
CA PRO A 89 -8.62 -4.14 9.80
C PRO A 89 -8.96 -3.95 11.27
N ASP A 90 -7.98 -3.54 12.07
CA ASP A 90 -8.14 -3.32 13.50
C ASP A 90 -7.22 -2.19 13.96
N LEU A 91 -7.80 -1.04 14.30
CA LEU A 91 -7.08 0.15 14.78
C LEU A 91 -6.44 -0.04 16.16
N THR A 92 -6.74 -1.14 16.85
CA THR A 92 -6.06 -1.53 18.10
C THR A 92 -4.82 -2.38 17.84
N TYR A 93 -4.62 -2.83 16.59
CA TYR A 93 -3.49 -3.69 16.15
C TYR A 93 -3.40 -5.03 16.89
N GLN A 94 -4.56 -5.58 17.29
CA GLN A 94 -4.64 -6.79 18.12
C GLN A 94 -5.21 -8.01 17.39
N TYR A 95 -5.57 -7.91 16.11
CA TYR A 95 -6.06 -9.07 15.36
C TYR A 95 -4.98 -10.17 15.30
N LYS A 96 -5.41 -11.42 15.49
CA LYS A 96 -4.50 -12.52 15.78
C LYS A 96 -4.14 -13.39 14.57
N ASN A 97 -5.05 -13.46 13.60
CA ASN A 97 -4.91 -14.38 12.48
C ASN A 97 -5.75 -13.93 11.28
N PHE A 98 -5.61 -14.67 10.20
CA PHE A 98 -6.33 -14.39 8.95
C PHE A 98 -7.85 -14.46 9.09
N ASP A 99 -8.39 -15.35 9.94
CA ASP A 99 -9.84 -15.45 10.14
C ASP A 99 -10.41 -14.20 10.83
N GLU A 100 -9.67 -13.63 11.79
CA GLU A 100 -10.05 -12.34 12.40
C GLU A 100 -9.96 -11.19 11.40
N PHE A 101 -8.88 -11.15 10.61
CA PHE A 101 -8.76 -10.18 9.53
C PHE A 101 -9.96 -10.26 8.58
N MET A 102 -10.35 -11.47 8.15
CA MET A 102 -11.48 -11.66 7.25
C MET A 102 -12.81 -11.22 7.86
N ARG A 103 -13.04 -11.45 9.15
CA ARG A 103 -14.26 -10.97 9.84
C ARG A 103 -14.36 -9.43 9.81
N TYR A 104 -13.25 -8.72 10.05
CA TYR A 104 -13.23 -7.26 9.94
C TYR A 104 -13.41 -6.79 8.50
N TYR A 105 -12.81 -7.49 7.55
CA TYR A 105 -12.94 -7.18 6.14
C TYR A 105 -14.38 -7.38 5.64
N ASP A 106 -15.02 -8.49 6.00
CA ASP A 106 -16.40 -8.78 5.62
C ASP A 106 -17.36 -7.75 6.22
N ASP A 107 -17.22 -7.41 7.52
CA ASP A 107 -18.01 -6.36 8.17
C ASP A 107 -17.79 -4.98 7.50
N TYR A 108 -16.55 -4.65 7.14
CA TYR A 108 -16.25 -3.44 6.37
C TYR A 108 -16.95 -3.42 5.01
N ILE A 109 -16.95 -4.53 4.28
CA ILE A 109 -17.59 -4.63 2.95
C ILE A 109 -19.11 -4.56 3.07
N GLU A 110 -19.71 -5.30 4.00
CA GLU A 110 -21.16 -5.30 4.26
C GLU A 110 -21.68 -3.89 4.59
N ASN A 111 -20.88 -3.10 5.31
CA ASN A 111 -21.21 -1.74 5.70
C ASN A 111 -20.66 -0.66 4.73
N ASN A 112 -20.15 -1.05 3.56
CA ASN A 112 -19.59 -0.12 2.56
C ASN A 112 -18.47 0.80 3.12
N GLY A 113 -17.75 0.36 4.15
CA GLY A 113 -16.69 1.11 4.81
C GLY A 113 -17.16 2.26 5.70
N ILE A 114 -18.42 2.28 6.10
CA ILE A 114 -19.03 3.29 6.98
C ILE A 114 -19.56 2.58 8.23
N TYR A 115 -19.31 3.14 9.41
CA TYR A 115 -19.86 2.55 10.64
C TYR A 115 -21.39 2.63 10.64
N PRO A 116 -22.10 1.57 11.07
CA PRO A 116 -23.54 1.63 11.27
C PRO A 116 -23.95 2.76 12.23
N LEU A 117 -25.17 3.24 12.10
CA LEU A 117 -25.68 4.35 12.90
C LEU A 117 -25.58 4.03 14.41
N ASN A 118 -24.96 4.93 15.16
CA ASN A 118 -24.73 4.81 16.60
C ASN A 118 -23.82 3.64 17.03
N GLU A 119 -23.03 3.10 16.09
CA GLU A 119 -22.07 2.04 16.38
C GLU A 119 -20.65 2.48 16.03
N THR A 120 -19.67 1.87 16.68
CA THR A 120 -18.24 2.04 16.38
C THR A 120 -17.65 0.67 16.08
N ARG A 121 -16.78 0.59 15.10
CA ARG A 121 -16.00 -0.60 14.76
C ARG A 121 -14.52 -0.34 14.99
N ASN A 122 -13.74 -1.41 15.06
CA ASN A 122 -12.29 -1.29 15.18
C ASN A 122 -11.59 -1.04 13.83
N TRP A 123 -12.22 -1.39 12.71
CA TRP A 123 -11.61 -1.20 11.40
C TRP A 123 -11.62 0.26 10.94
N GLU A 124 -10.68 0.60 10.08
CA GLU A 124 -10.55 1.93 9.49
C GLU A 124 -11.68 2.21 8.50
N THR A 125 -12.36 3.35 8.63
CA THR A 125 -13.41 3.74 7.68
C THR A 125 -12.81 4.09 6.30
N LYS A 126 -13.62 3.93 5.26
CA LYS A 126 -13.26 4.33 3.89
C LYS A 126 -12.88 5.81 3.77
N GLU A 127 -13.56 6.66 4.51
CA GLU A 127 -13.29 8.10 4.53
C GLU A 127 -11.93 8.39 5.19
N HIS A 128 -11.63 7.78 6.32
CA HIS A 128 -10.35 7.94 7.00
C HIS A 128 -9.20 7.48 6.10
N LEU A 129 -9.29 6.27 5.53
CA LEU A 129 -8.33 5.74 4.56
C LEU A 129 -8.09 6.72 3.41
N LYS A 130 -9.16 7.20 2.77
CA LYS A 130 -9.06 8.16 1.67
C LYS A 130 -8.35 9.45 2.10
N ASN A 131 -8.74 10.01 3.24
CA ASN A 131 -8.23 11.30 3.70
C ASN A 131 -6.72 11.23 4.00
N ARG A 132 -6.23 10.17 4.68
CA ARG A 132 -4.79 10.04 4.96
C ARG A 132 -3.98 9.82 3.67
N VAL A 133 -4.44 8.97 2.75
CA VAL A 133 -3.73 8.75 1.48
C VAL A 133 -3.73 10.02 0.62
N MET A 134 -4.85 10.74 0.54
CA MET A 134 -4.92 12.01 -0.18
C MET A 134 -4.05 13.11 0.45
N SER A 135 -3.82 13.09 1.77
CA SER A 135 -2.92 14.04 2.42
C SER A 135 -1.50 13.92 1.85
N VAL A 136 -1.03 12.68 1.63
CA VAL A 136 0.28 12.42 1.01
C VAL A 136 0.29 12.87 -0.45
N VAL A 137 -0.74 12.54 -1.23
CA VAL A 137 -0.85 13.03 -2.63
C VAL A 137 -0.74 14.55 -2.67
N ASN A 138 -1.50 15.27 -1.84
CA ASN A 138 -1.48 16.73 -1.79
C ASN A 138 -0.12 17.30 -1.36
N LYS A 139 0.56 16.65 -0.41
CA LYS A 139 1.89 17.03 0.07
C LYS A 139 2.95 16.99 -1.04
N TYR A 140 2.87 16.02 -1.93
CA TYR A 140 3.92 15.78 -2.92
C TYR A 140 3.61 16.33 -4.32
N LYS A 141 2.35 16.44 -4.74
CA LYS A 141 1.99 16.99 -6.06
C LYS A 141 2.40 18.45 -6.27
N GLU A 142 2.58 19.20 -5.17
CA GLU A 142 3.03 20.60 -5.22
C GLU A 142 4.56 20.73 -5.35
N LYS A 143 5.29 19.62 -5.17
CA LYS A 143 6.76 19.61 -5.15
C LYS A 143 7.39 18.91 -6.34
N TYR A 144 6.68 17.96 -6.94
CA TYR A 144 7.19 17.10 -7.99
C TYR A 144 6.15 16.91 -9.10
N ASP A 145 6.63 16.83 -10.34
CA ASP A 145 5.78 16.59 -11.50
C ASP A 145 5.55 15.09 -11.79
N LYS A 146 6.48 14.23 -11.35
CA LYS A 146 6.45 12.80 -11.64
C LYS A 146 6.93 12.00 -10.44
N ILE A 147 6.04 11.22 -9.86
CA ILE A 147 6.18 10.57 -8.55
C ILE A 147 5.90 9.08 -8.67
N ILE A 148 6.76 8.25 -8.10
CA ILE A 148 6.50 6.83 -7.89
C ILE A 148 5.96 6.66 -6.48
N MET A 149 4.79 6.03 -6.33
CA MET A 149 4.20 5.73 -5.02
C MET A 149 4.03 4.23 -4.88
N VAL A 150 4.75 3.63 -3.94
CA VAL A 150 4.71 2.19 -3.64
C VAL A 150 3.83 1.94 -2.42
N GLY A 151 2.77 1.15 -2.60
CA GLY A 151 1.80 0.92 -1.54
C GLY A 151 0.91 -0.28 -1.80
N HIS A 152 -0.40 -0.13 -1.54
CA HIS A 152 -1.32 -1.24 -1.36
C HIS A 152 -2.61 -1.05 -2.16
N GLY A 153 -3.36 -2.16 -2.29
CA GLY A 153 -4.54 -2.20 -3.13
C GLY A 153 -5.70 -1.35 -2.63
N MET A 154 -6.10 -1.48 -1.37
CA MET A 154 -7.23 -0.71 -0.84
C MET A 154 -6.85 0.77 -0.66
N ALA A 155 -5.61 1.05 -0.23
CA ALA A 155 -5.11 2.42 -0.13
C ALA A 155 -5.21 3.16 -1.48
N PHE A 156 -4.77 2.55 -2.56
CA PHE A 156 -4.86 3.16 -3.90
C PHE A 156 -6.29 3.26 -4.41
N ASN A 157 -7.11 2.23 -4.21
CA ASN A 157 -8.53 2.28 -4.60
C ASN A 157 -9.34 3.32 -3.79
N SER A 158 -8.85 3.76 -2.63
CA SER A 158 -9.51 4.83 -1.87
C SER A 158 -9.42 6.20 -2.56
N ILE A 159 -8.40 6.41 -3.39
CA ILE A 159 -8.12 7.71 -4.05
C ILE A 159 -8.34 7.71 -5.56
N CYS A 160 -8.36 6.54 -6.19
CA CYS A 160 -8.65 6.41 -7.62
C CYS A 160 -9.30 5.05 -7.91
N ASN A 161 -9.99 4.93 -9.03
CA ASN A 161 -10.54 3.64 -9.47
C ASN A 161 -9.48 2.87 -10.28
N CYS A 162 -8.46 2.35 -9.60
CA CYS A 162 -7.40 1.58 -10.26
C CYS A 162 -7.73 0.08 -10.41
N GLY A 163 -8.90 -0.36 -9.92
CA GLY A 163 -9.31 -1.76 -9.98
C GLY A 163 -8.43 -2.67 -9.11
N LYS A 164 -8.42 -3.96 -9.43
CA LYS A 164 -7.57 -4.93 -8.75
C LYS A 164 -6.18 -4.89 -9.36
N LEU A 165 -5.24 -4.20 -8.72
CA LEU A 165 -3.83 -4.27 -9.07
C LEU A 165 -3.24 -5.59 -8.58
N GLU A 166 -2.62 -6.35 -9.48
CA GLU A 166 -1.83 -7.53 -9.11
C GLU A 166 -0.53 -7.11 -8.38
N PRO A 167 0.13 -8.01 -7.63
CA PRO A 167 1.44 -7.73 -7.04
C PRO A 167 2.44 -7.21 -8.10
N ALA A 168 3.15 -6.14 -7.79
CA ALA A 168 3.97 -5.37 -8.71
C ALA A 168 3.20 -4.78 -9.93
N GLY A 169 1.88 -4.68 -9.85
CA GLY A 169 1.06 -3.96 -10.83
C GLY A 169 1.23 -2.44 -10.67
N MET A 170 1.12 -1.72 -11.80
CA MET A 170 1.28 -0.27 -11.84
C MET A 170 0.06 0.40 -12.49
N PHE A 171 -0.39 1.50 -11.92
CA PHE A 171 -1.45 2.36 -12.43
C PHE A 171 -0.98 3.82 -12.48
N GLU A 172 -1.24 4.49 -13.59
CA GLU A 172 -0.92 5.92 -13.76
C GLU A 172 -2.15 6.77 -13.46
N VAL A 173 -1.97 7.80 -12.63
CA VAL A 173 -3.03 8.76 -12.31
C VAL A 173 -2.44 10.18 -12.24
N LYS A 174 -3.28 11.19 -12.52
CA LYS A 174 -2.90 12.61 -12.50
C LYS A 174 -3.72 13.36 -11.45
N TYR A 175 -3.03 14.18 -10.66
CA TYR A 175 -3.62 15.05 -9.65
C TYR A 175 -3.24 16.52 -9.84
#